data_95bdf45b5e00169568cc66654682f256
#
_entry.id   95bdf45b5e00169568cc66654682f256
#
_cell.length_a   1.000
_cell.length_b   1.000
_cell.length_c   1.000
_cell.angle_alpha   90.00
_cell.angle_beta   90.00
_cell.angle_gamma   90.00
#
_symmetry.space_group_name_H-M   'P 1'
#
loop_
_entity.id
_entity.type
_entity.pdbx_description
1 polymer ?
#
loop_
_entity_poly.entity_id
_entity_poly.type
_entity_poly.pdbx_seq_one_letter_code
_entity_poly.pdbx_strand_id
1 'polypeptide(L)'
;MYTFRQLYRFPELALGTLLALITCSPLIFAQTPTIPTPAEPKIAIVLNSAEASVSLIDMQTRKVIKTTPVGKEPHHLMLTPDQKTLLIANAAGNDVQLMNPVNGELLGKIPEIIDPYQIGYSPNHKWFIANGNRLDRVDIYAADGANLKLAKSIKLAKTPSHIAYTSDSKTAFITLQDSSELAAIDLATQTVIWKMPTGNTPAGLWMTPGDQYLLVGITGEDNVQVIDWKNRKEVKRIFTGKGAHNFRPLGDKKHVFLSNRVAATISLLNMQTLEKEGDITGLPSGPDDMEITPDGKTMWVTFRFAKKVGVIDIPSMKLIATIPVGKSPHGVFFTPRAAWE
;
A
#
# COMPACT_ATOMS: atom_id res chain seq x y z
N MET A 1 72.35 38.94 -26.54
CA MET A 1 72.48 40.29 -27.19
C MET A 1 71.37 41.18 -26.62
N TYR A 2 71.83 42.27 -26.02
CA TYR A 2 71.13 43.47 -25.49
C TYR A 2 70.22 43.31 -24.25
N THR A 3 70.80 43.69 -23.18
CA THR A 3 70.50 44.49 -22.00
C THR A 3 69.44 45.59 -22.21
N PHE A 4 68.61 45.85 -21.19
CA PHE A 4 68.49 47.23 -20.64
C PHE A 4 67.90 47.15 -19.20
N ARG A 5 68.66 47.72 -18.27
CA ARG A 5 68.27 48.11 -16.92
C ARG A 5 67.51 49.41 -16.98
N GLN A 6 66.51 49.63 -16.18
CA GLN A 6 66.25 50.94 -15.61
C GLN A 6 65.67 50.87 -14.20
N LEU A 7 66.37 51.52 -13.35
CA LEU A 7 66.08 51.89 -11.94
C LEU A 7 64.93 52.88 -11.89
N TYR A 8 64.03 52.74 -10.94
CA TYR A 8 63.40 53.92 -10.31
C TYR A 8 63.16 53.68 -8.80
N ARG A 9 63.37 54.79 -8.08
CA ARG A 9 63.51 55.00 -6.64
C ARG A 9 62.23 54.85 -5.87
N PHE A 10 62.34 54.39 -4.63
CA PHE A 10 61.32 54.51 -3.59
C PHE A 10 61.22 55.92 -3.04
N PRO A 11 60.06 56.38 -2.54
CA PRO A 11 59.98 57.21 -1.36
C PRO A 11 59.34 56.49 -0.19
N GLU A 12 59.93 56.66 0.96
CA GLU A 12 59.45 56.34 2.28
C GLU A 12 58.10 57.05 2.56
N LEU A 13 57.11 56.34 3.08
CA LEU A 13 55.96 56.96 3.69
C LEU A 13 55.54 56.19 4.93
N ALA A 14 55.36 56.94 5.95
CA ALA A 14 55.10 56.75 7.34
C ALA A 14 54.18 55.54 7.75
N LEU A 15 54.61 54.89 8.82
CA LEU A 15 53.93 53.96 9.64
C LEU A 15 52.78 54.68 10.38
N GLY A 16 51.54 54.49 9.91
CA GLY A 16 50.29 54.82 10.65
C GLY A 16 49.66 53.54 11.20
N THR A 17 49.78 53.36 12.51
CA THR A 17 49.18 52.24 13.23
C THR A 17 47.63 52.40 13.24
N LEU A 18 46.92 51.66 12.41
CA LEU A 18 45.45 51.61 12.45
C LEU A 18 45.06 50.40 13.30
N LEU A 19 44.56 50.64 14.51
CA LEU A 19 43.99 49.66 15.40
C LEU A 19 42.59 49.28 14.83
N ALA A 20 42.50 48.18 14.13
CA ALA A 20 41.21 47.63 13.70
C ALA A 20 40.56 46.88 14.87
N LEU A 21 39.50 47.45 15.43
CA LEU A 21 38.58 46.76 16.36
C LEU A 21 37.84 45.69 15.57
N ILE A 22 38.23 44.44 15.75
CA ILE A 22 37.46 43.27 15.24
C ILE A 22 36.27 43.09 16.20
N THR A 23 35.09 43.58 15.81
CA THR A 23 33.84 43.22 16.46
C THR A 23 33.49 41.81 16.04
N CYS A 24 33.68 40.87 16.95
CA CYS A 24 33.24 39.49 16.78
C CYS A 24 31.70 39.44 16.90
N SER A 25 30.99 39.48 15.77
CA SER A 25 29.55 39.20 15.74
C SER A 25 29.33 37.71 16.03
N PRO A 26 28.44 37.34 16.97
CA PRO A 26 28.13 35.93 17.18
C PRO A 26 27.48 35.35 15.93
N LEU A 27 28.05 34.28 15.38
CA LEU A 27 27.45 33.46 14.37
C LEU A 27 26.19 32.85 14.95
N ILE A 28 25.01 33.38 14.58
CA ILE A 28 23.74 32.77 14.86
C ILE A 28 23.68 31.52 13.94
N PHE A 29 23.95 30.35 14.51
CA PHE A 29 23.65 29.09 13.84
C PHE A 29 22.14 29.04 13.64
N ALA A 30 21.68 29.22 12.41
CA ALA A 30 20.32 28.93 12.04
C ALA A 30 20.04 27.46 12.39
N GLN A 31 19.14 27.24 13.36
CA GLN A 31 18.65 25.88 13.66
C GLN A 31 18.02 25.34 12.38
N THR A 32 18.54 24.25 11.89
CA THR A 32 17.92 23.49 10.81
C THR A 32 16.49 23.18 11.24
N PRO A 33 15.46 23.51 10.43
CA PRO A 33 14.10 23.18 10.81
C PRO A 33 14.00 21.66 11.02
N THR A 34 13.72 21.26 12.23
CA THR A 34 13.40 19.87 12.54
C THR A 34 12.09 19.53 11.83
N ILE A 35 12.14 18.65 10.83
CA ILE A 35 10.93 18.08 10.24
C ILE A 35 10.21 17.36 11.39
N PRO A 36 8.94 17.71 11.68
CA PRO A 36 8.22 17.05 12.75
C PRO A 36 8.17 15.54 12.48
N THR A 37 8.56 14.75 13.46
CA THR A 37 8.38 13.29 13.39
C THR A 37 6.88 13.03 13.19
N PRO A 38 6.47 12.22 12.20
CA PRO A 38 5.06 11.89 12.02
C PRO A 38 4.48 11.32 13.31
N ALA A 39 3.25 11.72 13.65
CA ALA A 39 2.59 11.19 14.82
C ALA A 39 2.48 9.66 14.70
N GLU A 40 2.76 8.94 15.80
CA GLU A 40 2.61 7.48 15.82
C GLU A 40 1.13 7.09 15.80
N PRO A 41 0.75 6.05 15.02
CA PRO A 41 -0.61 5.53 15.05
C PRO A 41 -0.89 4.88 16.41
N LYS A 42 -2.12 5.03 16.90
CA LYS A 42 -2.50 4.55 18.25
C LYS A 42 -3.34 3.28 18.21
N ILE A 43 -4.19 3.16 17.21
CA ILE A 43 -5.16 2.07 17.08
C ILE A 43 -4.94 1.35 15.75
N ALA A 44 -4.80 0.04 15.79
CA ALA A 44 -4.90 -0.80 14.61
C ALA A 44 -6.30 -1.41 14.52
N ILE A 45 -6.90 -1.35 13.34
CA ILE A 45 -8.23 -1.88 13.00
C ILE A 45 -8.00 -3.15 12.19
N VAL A 46 -8.56 -4.29 12.63
CA VAL A 46 -8.36 -5.60 12.02
C VAL A 46 -9.71 -6.22 11.69
N LEU A 47 -9.91 -6.61 10.44
CA LEU A 47 -11.13 -7.25 9.97
C LEU A 47 -11.14 -8.74 10.33
N ASN A 48 -12.17 -9.20 11.05
CA ASN A 48 -12.39 -10.61 11.38
C ASN A 48 -13.46 -11.18 10.40
N SER A 49 -13.03 -11.59 9.20
CA SER A 49 -13.95 -11.89 8.10
C SER A 49 -14.96 -12.99 8.42
N ALA A 50 -14.57 -14.04 9.16
CA ALA A 50 -15.46 -15.14 9.53
C ALA A 50 -16.29 -14.89 10.80
N GLU A 51 -16.23 -13.68 11.39
CA GLU A 51 -16.98 -13.32 12.59
C GLU A 51 -17.80 -12.03 12.44
N ALA A 52 -17.86 -11.46 11.23
CA ALA A 52 -18.59 -10.22 10.96
C ALA A 52 -18.26 -9.11 11.98
N SER A 53 -16.98 -8.94 12.30
CA SER A 53 -16.52 -8.00 13.31
C SER A 53 -15.17 -7.38 12.95
N VAL A 54 -14.82 -6.31 13.65
CA VAL A 54 -13.48 -5.73 13.65
C VAL A 54 -12.90 -5.72 15.05
N SER A 55 -11.61 -6.02 15.18
CA SER A 55 -10.85 -5.86 16.42
C SER A 55 -10.12 -4.51 16.39
N LEU A 56 -10.30 -3.71 17.45
CA LEU A 56 -9.50 -2.51 17.70
C LEU A 56 -8.37 -2.88 18.65
N ILE A 57 -7.14 -2.64 18.24
CA ILE A 57 -5.95 -3.00 18.99
C ILE A 57 -5.22 -1.71 19.37
N ASP A 58 -4.96 -1.52 20.65
CA ASP A 58 -4.03 -0.50 21.12
C ASP A 58 -2.60 -0.91 20.72
N MET A 59 -1.96 -0.09 19.88
CA MET A 59 -0.68 -0.42 19.26
C MET A 59 0.49 -0.37 20.23
N GLN A 60 0.40 0.44 21.28
CA GLN A 60 1.44 0.54 22.31
C GLN A 60 1.45 -0.69 23.21
N THR A 61 0.27 -1.08 23.72
CA THR A 61 0.13 -2.22 24.63
C THR A 61 0.00 -3.55 23.89
N ARG A 62 -0.27 -3.53 22.59
CA ARG A 62 -0.52 -4.71 21.73
C ARG A 62 -1.67 -5.57 22.23
N LYS A 63 -2.73 -4.93 22.72
CA LYS A 63 -3.92 -5.61 23.25
C LYS A 63 -5.16 -5.23 22.47
N VAL A 64 -6.03 -6.20 22.21
CA VAL A 64 -7.38 -5.91 21.71
C VAL A 64 -8.14 -5.16 22.82
N ILE A 65 -8.56 -3.94 22.54
CA ILE A 65 -9.30 -3.09 23.48
C ILE A 65 -10.80 -3.10 23.21
N LYS A 66 -11.21 -3.48 21.99
CA LYS A 66 -12.63 -3.56 21.61
C LYS A 66 -12.81 -4.47 20.41
N THR A 67 -13.92 -5.20 20.38
CA THR A 67 -14.42 -5.88 19.17
C THR A 67 -15.78 -5.29 18.82
N THR A 68 -15.93 -4.81 17.58
CA THR A 68 -17.14 -4.11 17.11
C THR A 68 -17.78 -4.94 16.00
N PRO A 69 -19.08 -5.30 16.08
CA PRO A 69 -19.80 -5.93 14.99
C PRO A 69 -19.87 -5.01 13.77
N VAL A 70 -19.73 -5.61 12.58
CA VAL A 70 -19.91 -4.96 11.27
C VAL A 70 -20.76 -5.84 10.36
N GLY A 71 -20.80 -5.57 9.06
CA GLY A 71 -21.51 -6.45 8.11
C GLY A 71 -20.83 -7.82 7.95
N LYS A 72 -21.50 -8.73 7.23
CA LYS A 72 -21.00 -10.09 7.01
C LYS A 72 -19.79 -10.11 6.08
N GLU A 73 -18.76 -10.86 6.47
CA GLU A 73 -17.52 -11.04 5.74
C GLU A 73 -16.82 -9.70 5.41
N PRO A 74 -16.40 -8.92 6.44
CA PRO A 74 -15.55 -7.74 6.21
C PRO A 74 -14.24 -8.22 5.57
N HIS A 75 -14.00 -7.79 4.32
CA HIS A 75 -12.94 -8.36 3.49
C HIS A 75 -11.85 -7.35 3.14
N HIS A 76 -12.20 -6.20 2.61
CA HIS A 76 -11.25 -5.18 2.20
C HIS A 76 -11.58 -3.84 2.86
N LEU A 77 -10.57 -3.00 3.00
CA LEU A 77 -10.71 -1.68 3.61
C LEU A 77 -9.88 -0.64 2.87
N MET A 78 -10.37 0.60 2.83
CA MET A 78 -9.62 1.72 2.30
C MET A 78 -10.15 3.05 2.82
N LEU A 79 -9.32 4.09 2.81
CA LEU A 79 -9.74 5.46 3.15
C LEU A 79 -10.51 6.12 2.01
N THR A 80 -11.45 7.00 2.38
CA THR A 80 -11.94 8.02 1.46
C THR A 80 -10.80 8.96 1.03
N PRO A 81 -10.92 9.63 -0.13
CA PRO A 81 -9.87 10.55 -0.62
C PRO A 81 -9.47 11.65 0.35
N ASP A 82 -10.42 12.15 1.17
CA ASP A 82 -10.17 13.14 2.21
C ASP A 82 -9.56 12.56 3.50
N GLN A 83 -9.33 11.24 3.53
CA GLN A 83 -8.75 10.45 4.64
C GLN A 83 -9.55 10.50 5.95
N LYS A 84 -10.81 10.96 5.94
CA LYS A 84 -11.63 11.10 7.14
C LYS A 84 -12.49 9.88 7.46
N THR A 85 -12.70 9.01 6.50
CA THR A 85 -13.55 7.83 6.66
C THR A 85 -12.85 6.58 6.14
N LEU A 86 -12.84 5.54 6.95
CA LEU A 86 -12.44 4.20 6.54
C LEU A 86 -13.67 3.45 6.01
N LEU A 87 -13.58 2.98 4.78
CA LEU A 87 -14.56 2.14 4.13
C LEU A 87 -14.18 0.67 4.38
N ILE A 88 -15.13 -0.13 4.84
CA ILE A 88 -14.97 -1.58 5.05
C ILE A 88 -15.98 -2.31 4.17
N ALA A 89 -15.48 -3.04 3.19
CA ALA A 89 -16.29 -3.84 2.28
C ALA A 89 -16.78 -5.12 2.98
N ASN A 90 -18.08 -5.26 3.18
CA ASN A 90 -18.70 -6.43 3.77
C ASN A 90 -19.19 -7.34 2.62
N ALA A 91 -18.32 -8.21 2.12
CA ALA A 91 -18.53 -8.94 0.88
C ALA A 91 -19.85 -9.78 0.88
N ALA A 92 -20.13 -10.51 1.95
CA ALA A 92 -21.41 -11.22 2.10
C ALA A 92 -22.53 -10.37 2.73
N GLY A 93 -22.20 -9.17 3.21
CA GLY A 93 -23.15 -8.20 3.74
C GLY A 93 -23.85 -7.38 2.66
N ASN A 94 -23.25 -7.29 1.48
CA ASN A 94 -23.69 -6.44 0.37
C ASN A 94 -23.79 -4.96 0.76
N ASP A 95 -22.86 -4.50 1.56
CA ASP A 95 -22.73 -3.10 1.96
C ASP A 95 -21.27 -2.72 2.23
N VAL A 96 -21.03 -1.42 2.36
CA VAL A 96 -19.76 -0.88 2.82
C VAL A 96 -20.01 -0.16 4.14
N GLN A 97 -19.36 -0.63 5.22
CA GLN A 97 -19.40 0.02 6.53
C GLN A 97 -18.50 1.25 6.51
N LEU A 98 -18.96 2.36 7.09
CA LEU A 98 -18.20 3.58 7.32
C LEU A 98 -17.70 3.61 8.76
N MET A 99 -16.41 3.89 8.95
CA MET A 99 -15.76 3.89 10.26
C MET A 99 -14.79 5.07 10.37
N ASN A 100 -14.68 5.63 11.56
CA ASN A 100 -13.64 6.62 11.86
C ASN A 100 -12.27 5.92 11.86
N PRO A 101 -11.30 6.35 11.02
CA PRO A 101 -10.03 5.67 10.87
C PRO A 101 -9.10 5.78 12.09
N VAL A 102 -9.38 6.71 13.01
CA VAL A 102 -8.50 7.00 14.17
C VAL A 102 -8.94 6.24 15.41
N ASN A 103 -10.26 6.15 15.66
CA ASN A 103 -10.81 5.57 16.90
C ASN A 103 -11.71 4.35 16.68
N GLY A 104 -11.98 3.97 15.42
CA GLY A 104 -12.81 2.81 15.09
C GLY A 104 -14.30 2.97 15.40
N GLU A 105 -14.81 4.20 15.52
CA GLU A 105 -16.23 4.48 15.70
C GLU A 105 -17.00 4.24 14.40
N LEU A 106 -18.15 3.59 14.47
CA LEU A 106 -19.04 3.39 13.32
C LEU A 106 -19.75 4.69 12.96
N LEU A 107 -19.64 5.12 11.69
CA LEU A 107 -20.22 6.36 11.18
C LEU A 107 -21.51 6.12 10.35
N GLY A 108 -21.80 4.87 10.00
CA GLY A 108 -22.92 4.52 9.13
C GLY A 108 -22.50 3.49 8.09
N LYS A 109 -23.29 3.33 7.04
CA LYS A 109 -22.97 2.41 5.94
C LYS A 109 -23.55 2.87 4.60
N ILE A 110 -22.91 2.45 3.52
CA ILE A 110 -23.42 2.56 2.15
C ILE A 110 -24.10 1.22 1.81
N PRO A 111 -25.42 1.17 1.68
CA PRO A 111 -26.14 -0.05 1.31
C PRO A 111 -25.97 -0.37 -0.18
N GLU A 112 -26.36 -1.57 -0.58
CA GLU A 112 -26.49 -1.97 -1.99
C GLU A 112 -25.21 -1.94 -2.81
N ILE A 113 -24.05 -1.94 -2.17
CA ILE A 113 -22.79 -2.30 -2.82
C ILE A 113 -22.71 -3.83 -2.78
N ILE A 114 -23.07 -4.46 -3.87
CA ILE A 114 -23.32 -5.91 -3.88
C ILE A 114 -22.03 -6.70 -4.06
N ASP A 115 -21.78 -7.67 -3.17
CA ASP A 115 -20.61 -8.56 -3.18
C ASP A 115 -19.25 -7.80 -3.25
N PRO A 116 -19.01 -6.77 -2.43
CA PRO A 116 -17.78 -5.98 -2.52
C PRO A 116 -16.59 -6.76 -1.96
N TYR A 117 -15.94 -7.56 -2.79
CA TYR A 117 -14.77 -8.35 -2.38
C TYR A 117 -13.54 -7.49 -2.20
N GLN A 118 -13.12 -6.76 -3.24
CA GLN A 118 -12.15 -5.68 -3.13
C GLN A 118 -12.75 -4.38 -3.66
N ILE A 119 -12.39 -3.28 -3.03
CA ILE A 119 -12.83 -1.93 -3.38
C ILE A 119 -11.62 -1.03 -3.64
N GLY A 120 -11.76 -0.03 -4.50
CA GLY A 120 -10.66 0.89 -4.81
C GLY A 120 -11.12 2.18 -5.46
N TYR A 121 -10.53 3.32 -5.04
CA TYR A 121 -10.62 4.58 -5.78
C TYR A 121 -9.55 4.64 -6.86
N SER A 122 -9.90 5.19 -8.03
CA SER A 122 -8.89 5.61 -9.00
C SER A 122 -8.02 6.73 -8.42
N PRO A 123 -6.74 6.89 -8.84
CA PRO A 123 -5.86 7.94 -8.29
C PRO A 123 -6.41 9.36 -8.38
N ASN A 124 -7.20 9.68 -9.41
CA ASN A 124 -7.89 10.98 -9.52
C ASN A 124 -9.19 11.09 -8.72
N HIS A 125 -9.55 10.05 -7.96
CA HIS A 125 -10.72 9.94 -7.09
C HIS A 125 -12.10 10.06 -7.78
N LYS A 126 -12.15 10.04 -9.12
CA LYS A 126 -13.41 10.16 -9.86
C LYS A 126 -14.19 8.86 -9.93
N TRP A 127 -13.49 7.74 -9.84
CA TRP A 127 -14.07 6.42 -9.95
C TRP A 127 -13.79 5.60 -8.70
N PHE A 128 -14.79 4.82 -8.32
CA PHE A 128 -14.67 3.79 -7.30
C PHE A 128 -15.08 2.46 -7.92
N ILE A 129 -14.27 1.43 -7.76
CA ILE A 129 -14.56 0.09 -8.25
C ILE A 129 -14.85 -0.82 -7.06
N ALA A 130 -15.87 -1.67 -7.20
CA ALA A 130 -16.14 -2.80 -6.34
C ALA A 130 -16.16 -4.08 -7.20
N ASN A 131 -15.26 -5.02 -6.88
CA ASN A 131 -15.24 -6.33 -7.52
C ASN A 131 -16.25 -7.26 -6.85
N GLY A 132 -17.23 -7.74 -7.60
CA GLY A 132 -18.19 -8.77 -7.19
C GLY A 132 -17.64 -10.15 -7.53
N ASN A 133 -16.84 -10.67 -6.62
CA ASN A 133 -16.07 -11.91 -6.80
C ASN A 133 -16.97 -13.13 -7.07
N ARG A 134 -18.06 -13.29 -6.30
CA ARG A 134 -19.04 -14.41 -6.45
C ARG A 134 -20.02 -14.20 -7.59
N LEU A 135 -20.18 -12.96 -8.05
CA LEU A 135 -21.16 -12.59 -9.09
C LEU A 135 -20.53 -12.41 -10.46
N ASP A 136 -19.21 -12.64 -10.60
CA ASP A 136 -18.50 -12.50 -11.86
C ASP A 136 -18.69 -11.10 -12.49
N ARG A 137 -18.65 -10.05 -11.67
CA ARG A 137 -18.87 -8.69 -12.17
C ARG A 137 -17.97 -7.66 -11.48
N VAL A 138 -17.78 -6.55 -12.18
CA VAL A 138 -17.09 -5.35 -11.69
C VAL A 138 -18.06 -4.18 -11.75
N ASP A 139 -18.33 -3.56 -10.63
CA ASP A 139 -19.18 -2.38 -10.53
C ASP A 139 -18.31 -1.12 -10.44
N ILE A 140 -18.57 -0.16 -11.32
CA ILE A 140 -17.87 1.12 -11.38
C ILE A 140 -18.83 2.21 -10.94
N TYR A 141 -18.45 2.97 -9.94
CA TYR A 141 -19.23 4.07 -9.39
C TYR A 141 -18.53 5.41 -9.70
N ALA A 142 -19.31 6.42 -10.09
CA ALA A 142 -18.88 7.80 -9.97
C ALA A 142 -18.79 8.15 -8.49
N ALA A 143 -17.64 8.70 -8.07
CA ALA A 143 -17.34 8.90 -6.67
C ALA A 143 -17.17 10.39 -6.32
N ASP A 144 -17.76 10.77 -5.17
CA ASP A 144 -17.54 12.03 -4.48
C ASP A 144 -17.39 11.69 -2.98
N GLY A 145 -16.17 11.45 -2.54
CA GLY A 145 -15.89 10.89 -1.22
C GLY A 145 -16.60 9.55 -1.02
N ALA A 146 -17.38 9.43 0.05
CA ALA A 146 -18.21 8.25 0.34
C ALA A 146 -19.56 8.24 -0.41
N ASN A 147 -19.88 9.28 -1.19
CA ASN A 147 -21.07 9.31 -2.03
C ASN A 147 -20.78 8.60 -3.35
N LEU A 148 -21.31 7.40 -3.51
CA LEU A 148 -21.06 6.50 -4.63
C LEU A 148 -22.33 6.34 -5.47
N LYS A 149 -22.25 6.68 -6.76
CA LYS A 149 -23.33 6.51 -7.72
C LYS A 149 -22.93 5.47 -8.77
N LEU A 150 -23.64 4.35 -8.85
CA LEU A 150 -23.37 3.31 -9.85
C LEU A 150 -23.44 3.92 -11.25
N ALA A 151 -22.34 3.83 -11.97
CA ALA A 151 -22.21 4.29 -13.36
C ALA A 151 -22.29 3.11 -14.33
N LYS A 152 -21.67 1.98 -13.99
CA LYS A 152 -21.61 0.79 -14.86
C LYS A 152 -21.43 -0.48 -14.06
N SER A 153 -22.13 -1.55 -14.47
CA SER A 153 -21.80 -2.94 -14.10
C SER A 153 -21.26 -3.66 -15.32
N ILE A 154 -20.11 -4.30 -15.16
CA ILE A 154 -19.46 -5.08 -16.22
C ILE A 154 -19.48 -6.55 -15.80
N LYS A 155 -20.09 -7.42 -16.59
CA LYS A 155 -19.94 -8.87 -16.41
C LYS A 155 -18.53 -9.27 -16.80
N LEU A 156 -17.77 -9.79 -15.83
CA LEU A 156 -16.35 -10.10 -16.00
C LEU A 156 -16.00 -11.40 -15.27
N ALA A 157 -16.12 -12.51 -15.94
CA ALA A 157 -15.84 -13.84 -15.40
C ALA A 157 -14.38 -14.26 -15.69
N LYS A 158 -13.75 -15.11 -14.80
CA LYS A 158 -14.36 -15.60 -13.55
C LYS A 158 -13.64 -15.06 -12.34
N THR A 159 -14.42 -14.77 -11.31
CA THR A 159 -13.92 -14.43 -9.99
C THR A 159 -13.02 -13.18 -10.00
N PRO A 160 -13.58 -12.00 -10.40
CA PRO A 160 -12.83 -10.75 -10.33
C PRO A 160 -12.41 -10.46 -8.89
N SER A 161 -11.14 -10.25 -8.65
CA SER A 161 -10.56 -10.25 -7.31
C SER A 161 -9.86 -8.94 -6.96
N HIS A 162 -8.62 -8.74 -7.40
CA HIS A 162 -7.82 -7.58 -7.01
C HIS A 162 -7.79 -6.51 -8.09
N ILE A 163 -7.50 -5.25 -7.65
CA ILE A 163 -7.55 -4.05 -8.47
C ILE A 163 -6.20 -3.33 -8.39
N ALA A 164 -5.70 -2.86 -9.53
CA ALA A 164 -4.66 -1.84 -9.61
C ALA A 164 -5.05 -0.80 -10.67
N TYR A 165 -4.45 0.38 -10.60
CA TYR A 165 -4.72 1.47 -11.53
C TYR A 165 -3.42 2.01 -12.12
N THR A 166 -3.52 2.59 -13.32
CA THR A 166 -2.47 3.50 -13.80
C THR A 166 -2.54 4.82 -13.05
N SER A 167 -1.37 5.46 -12.84
CA SER A 167 -1.27 6.73 -12.10
C SER A 167 -2.09 7.86 -12.73
N ASP A 168 -2.29 7.82 -14.06
CA ASP A 168 -3.11 8.76 -14.81
C ASP A 168 -4.62 8.49 -14.73
N SER A 169 -5.02 7.43 -14.01
CA SER A 169 -6.42 7.02 -13.81
C SER A 169 -7.16 6.67 -15.12
N LYS A 170 -6.46 6.26 -16.16
CA LYS A 170 -7.12 5.84 -17.40
C LYS A 170 -7.48 4.37 -17.42
N THR A 171 -6.67 3.53 -16.79
CA THR A 171 -6.84 2.08 -16.84
C THR A 171 -6.92 1.48 -15.44
N ALA A 172 -7.89 0.61 -15.23
CA ALA A 172 -7.94 -0.30 -14.09
C ALA A 172 -7.61 -1.72 -14.55
N PHE A 173 -6.82 -2.44 -13.73
CA PHE A 173 -6.49 -3.85 -13.95
C PHE A 173 -7.21 -4.70 -12.92
N ILE A 174 -7.76 -5.83 -13.35
CA ILE A 174 -8.52 -6.75 -12.51
C ILE A 174 -7.97 -8.17 -12.72
N THR A 175 -7.60 -8.85 -11.64
CA THR A 175 -7.29 -10.29 -11.70
C THR A 175 -8.57 -11.11 -11.69
N LEU A 176 -8.62 -12.14 -12.52
CA LEU A 176 -9.72 -13.10 -12.66
C LEU A 176 -9.21 -14.45 -12.17
N GLN A 177 -9.47 -14.78 -10.90
CA GLN A 177 -8.81 -15.92 -10.23
C GLN A 177 -9.12 -17.26 -10.89
N ASP A 178 -10.40 -17.54 -11.14
CA ASP A 178 -10.84 -18.88 -11.61
C ASP A 178 -10.64 -19.06 -13.12
N SER A 179 -10.44 -17.98 -13.88
CA SER A 179 -10.09 -18.08 -15.31
C SER A 179 -8.61 -17.92 -15.58
N SER A 180 -7.79 -17.63 -14.53
CA SER A 180 -6.34 -17.40 -14.69
C SER A 180 -6.04 -16.31 -15.72
N GLU A 181 -6.71 -15.19 -15.61
CA GLU A 181 -6.58 -14.06 -16.53
C GLU A 181 -6.33 -12.74 -15.78
N LEU A 182 -5.77 -11.79 -16.50
CA LEU A 182 -5.73 -10.37 -16.16
C LEU A 182 -6.58 -9.60 -17.18
N ALA A 183 -7.48 -8.77 -16.70
CA ALA A 183 -8.29 -7.88 -17.52
C ALA A 183 -7.88 -6.42 -17.33
N ALA A 184 -7.96 -5.61 -18.39
CA ALA A 184 -7.84 -4.16 -18.31
C ALA A 184 -9.15 -3.50 -18.71
N ILE A 185 -9.52 -2.48 -17.95
CA ILE A 185 -10.74 -1.68 -18.15
C ILE A 185 -10.31 -0.23 -18.43
N ASP A 186 -10.80 0.33 -19.52
CA ASP A 186 -10.70 1.76 -19.77
C ASP A 186 -11.75 2.48 -18.91
N LEU A 187 -11.30 3.39 -18.04
CA LEU A 187 -12.17 4.08 -17.07
C LEU A 187 -13.01 5.21 -17.71
N ALA A 188 -12.59 5.75 -18.86
CA ALA A 188 -13.37 6.77 -19.53
C ALA A 188 -14.59 6.17 -20.24
N THR A 189 -14.42 5.03 -20.90
CA THR A 189 -15.49 4.32 -21.61
C THR A 189 -16.17 3.26 -20.75
N GLN A 190 -15.56 2.89 -19.61
CA GLN A 190 -16.02 1.84 -18.69
C GLN A 190 -16.22 0.50 -19.43
N THR A 191 -15.25 0.13 -20.25
CA THR A 191 -15.27 -1.11 -21.02
C THR A 191 -13.98 -1.90 -20.85
N VAL A 192 -14.08 -3.23 -20.94
CA VAL A 192 -12.90 -4.10 -21.01
C VAL A 192 -12.22 -3.88 -22.33
N ILE A 193 -10.95 -3.45 -22.31
CA ILE A 193 -10.17 -3.18 -23.53
C ILE A 193 -9.31 -4.36 -23.95
N TRP A 194 -8.92 -5.24 -23.00
CA TRP A 194 -8.27 -6.50 -23.30
C TRP A 194 -8.28 -7.43 -22.08
N LYS A 195 -8.02 -8.72 -22.34
CA LYS A 195 -7.67 -9.73 -21.38
C LYS A 195 -6.41 -10.46 -21.83
N MET A 196 -5.64 -10.98 -20.89
CA MET A 196 -4.50 -11.86 -21.18
C MET A 196 -4.41 -12.98 -20.14
N PRO A 197 -3.86 -14.15 -20.52
CA PRO A 197 -3.64 -15.23 -19.58
C PRO A 197 -2.55 -14.87 -18.56
N THR A 198 -2.67 -15.44 -17.36
CA THR A 198 -1.68 -15.39 -16.28
C THR A 198 -1.33 -16.80 -15.82
N GLY A 199 -0.52 -16.92 -14.76
CA GLY A 199 -0.41 -18.15 -13.98
C GLY A 199 -1.71 -18.48 -13.23
N ASN A 200 -1.71 -19.61 -12.56
CA ASN A 200 -2.89 -20.15 -11.91
C ASN A 200 -3.33 -19.32 -10.70
N THR A 201 -4.62 -18.95 -10.65
CA THR A 201 -5.24 -18.20 -9.55
C THR A 201 -4.51 -16.88 -9.26
N PRO A 202 -4.46 -15.92 -10.20
CA PRO A 202 -3.88 -14.61 -9.96
C PRO A 202 -4.66 -13.86 -8.88
N ALA A 203 -3.96 -13.15 -7.99
CA ALA A 203 -4.58 -12.37 -6.92
C ALA A 203 -4.03 -10.94 -6.88
N GLY A 204 -3.19 -10.62 -5.90
CA GLY A 204 -2.69 -9.27 -5.68
C GLY A 204 -2.10 -8.62 -6.90
N LEU A 205 -2.36 -7.33 -7.04
CA LEU A 205 -1.84 -6.47 -8.11
C LEU A 205 -1.07 -5.33 -7.50
N TRP A 206 0.06 -4.98 -8.11
CA TRP A 206 0.79 -3.78 -7.76
C TRP A 206 1.42 -3.14 -9.00
N MET A 207 1.18 -1.84 -9.18
CA MET A 207 1.81 -1.07 -10.26
C MET A 207 3.18 -0.56 -9.79
N THR A 208 4.25 -0.82 -10.57
CA THR A 208 5.57 -0.29 -10.25
C THR A 208 5.64 1.22 -10.50
N PRO A 209 6.56 1.95 -9.83
CA PRO A 209 6.69 3.38 -10.03
C PRO A 209 6.82 3.80 -11.50
N GLY A 210 6.12 4.86 -11.88
CA GLY A 210 6.08 5.34 -13.28
C GLY A 210 5.26 4.48 -14.22
N ASP A 211 4.41 3.60 -13.71
CA ASP A 211 3.55 2.69 -14.49
C ASP A 211 4.34 1.85 -15.49
N GLN A 212 5.55 1.43 -15.11
CA GLN A 212 6.43 0.69 -16.00
C GLN A 212 5.96 -0.76 -16.17
N TYR A 213 5.69 -1.44 -15.06
CA TYR A 213 5.25 -2.83 -15.03
C TYR A 213 4.09 -3.01 -14.04
N LEU A 214 3.29 -4.03 -14.28
CA LEU A 214 2.29 -4.52 -13.33
C LEU A 214 2.80 -5.83 -12.72
N LEU A 215 2.89 -5.89 -11.41
CA LEU A 215 3.21 -7.09 -10.64
C LEU A 215 1.90 -7.83 -10.35
N VAL A 216 1.89 -9.14 -10.60
CA VAL A 216 0.73 -10.02 -10.36
C VAL A 216 1.16 -11.16 -9.45
N GLY A 217 0.62 -11.23 -8.24
CA GLY A 217 0.83 -12.35 -7.32
C GLY A 217 0.06 -13.58 -7.80
N ILE A 218 0.75 -14.67 -8.05
CA ILE A 218 0.12 -15.91 -8.53
C ILE A 218 -0.10 -16.84 -7.34
N THR A 219 -1.28 -16.75 -6.74
CA THR A 219 -1.61 -17.47 -5.50
C THR A 219 -1.64 -19.00 -5.68
N GLY A 220 -2.00 -19.49 -6.86
CA GLY A 220 -1.93 -20.91 -7.18
C GLY A 220 -0.53 -21.45 -7.41
N GLU A 221 0.48 -20.59 -7.38
CA GLU A 221 1.87 -20.91 -7.64
C GLU A 221 2.77 -20.30 -6.55
N ASP A 222 4.06 -20.13 -6.85
CA ASP A 222 5.09 -19.62 -5.93
C ASP A 222 5.84 -18.41 -6.50
N ASN A 223 5.17 -17.61 -7.31
CA ASN A 223 5.82 -16.50 -8.02
C ASN A 223 4.94 -15.27 -8.19
N VAL A 224 5.61 -14.17 -8.55
CA VAL A 224 5.03 -12.95 -9.08
C VAL A 224 5.36 -12.88 -10.58
N GLN A 225 4.33 -12.71 -11.40
CA GLN A 225 4.51 -12.35 -12.80
C GLN A 225 4.69 -10.85 -12.94
N VAL A 226 5.71 -10.45 -13.70
CA VAL A 226 5.97 -9.06 -14.09
C VAL A 226 5.44 -8.85 -15.49
N ILE A 227 4.42 -8.01 -15.62
CA ILE A 227 3.72 -7.79 -16.88
C ILE A 227 4.07 -6.40 -17.44
N ASP A 228 4.60 -6.37 -18.65
CA ASP A 228 4.55 -5.18 -19.51
C ASP A 228 3.11 -5.06 -20.02
N TRP A 229 2.30 -4.31 -19.28
CA TRP A 229 0.88 -4.20 -19.54
C TRP A 229 0.55 -3.46 -20.85
N LYS A 230 1.45 -2.57 -21.30
CA LYS A 230 1.31 -1.83 -22.57
C LYS A 230 1.45 -2.77 -23.77
N ASN A 231 2.42 -3.67 -23.71
CA ASN A 231 2.66 -4.68 -24.73
C ASN A 231 1.92 -6.01 -24.47
N ARG A 232 1.23 -6.13 -23.32
CA ARG A 232 0.47 -7.32 -22.90
C ARG A 232 1.33 -8.57 -22.89
N LYS A 233 2.51 -8.47 -22.26
CA LYS A 233 3.52 -9.52 -22.27
C LYS A 233 4.11 -9.72 -20.86
N GLU A 234 4.24 -10.99 -20.44
CA GLU A 234 5.09 -11.34 -19.31
C GLU A 234 6.55 -11.10 -19.69
N VAL A 235 7.28 -10.35 -18.86
CA VAL A 235 8.70 -10.06 -19.08
C VAL A 235 9.61 -10.74 -18.08
N LYS A 236 9.09 -11.13 -16.91
CA LYS A 236 9.85 -11.79 -15.85
C LYS A 236 8.93 -12.55 -14.89
N ARG A 237 9.46 -13.58 -14.24
CA ARG A 237 8.90 -14.19 -13.03
C ARG A 237 9.87 -14.04 -11.88
N ILE A 238 9.34 -13.61 -10.73
CA ILE A 238 10.09 -13.52 -9.48
C ILE A 238 9.59 -14.64 -8.58
N PHE A 239 10.42 -15.63 -8.32
CA PHE A 239 10.08 -16.73 -7.42
C PHE A 239 10.09 -16.24 -5.97
N THR A 240 9.01 -16.50 -5.24
CA THR A 240 8.77 -16.06 -3.87
C THR A 240 8.49 -17.26 -2.97
N GLY A 241 7.33 -17.36 -2.38
CA GLY A 241 6.86 -18.52 -1.64
C GLY A 241 5.50 -18.95 -2.16
N LYS A 242 5.10 -20.17 -1.87
CA LYS A 242 3.78 -20.70 -2.26
C LYS A 242 2.66 -19.82 -1.73
N GLY A 243 1.69 -19.52 -2.60
CA GLY A 243 0.55 -18.70 -2.27
C GLY A 243 0.83 -17.20 -2.33
N ALA A 244 1.62 -16.74 -3.30
CA ALA A 244 1.91 -15.33 -3.55
C ALA A 244 0.62 -14.53 -3.69
N HIS A 245 0.35 -13.57 -2.76
CA HIS A 245 -1.00 -13.04 -2.64
C HIS A 245 -1.09 -11.52 -2.65
N ASN A 246 -0.76 -10.84 -1.57
CA ASN A 246 -1.04 -9.41 -1.43
C ASN A 246 0.23 -8.57 -1.30
N PHE A 247 0.20 -7.36 -1.86
CA PHE A 247 1.32 -6.44 -1.86
C PHE A 247 1.14 -5.32 -0.85
N ARG A 248 2.24 -4.85 -0.26
CA ARG A 248 2.31 -3.64 0.56
C ARG A 248 3.64 -2.93 0.33
N PRO A 249 3.66 -1.72 -0.27
CA PRO A 249 4.89 -0.96 -0.46
C PRO A 249 5.48 -0.53 0.88
N LEU A 250 6.81 -0.45 0.93
CA LEU A 250 7.53 0.07 2.09
C LEU A 250 7.33 1.58 2.28
N GLY A 251 7.00 2.30 1.21
CA GLY A 251 6.84 3.76 1.20
C GLY A 251 8.08 4.51 0.69
N ASP A 252 9.07 3.80 0.18
CA ASP A 252 10.34 4.33 -0.35
C ASP A 252 10.36 4.38 -1.89
N LYS A 253 9.27 4.08 -2.56
CA LYS A 253 9.11 4.00 -4.03
C LYS A 253 10.04 2.98 -4.70
N LYS A 254 10.61 2.08 -3.93
CA LYS A 254 11.57 1.07 -4.41
C LYS A 254 11.18 -0.33 -4.00
N HIS A 255 10.73 -0.51 -2.76
CA HIS A 255 10.48 -1.83 -2.21
C HIS A 255 9.00 -2.10 -1.98
N VAL A 256 8.61 -3.34 -2.22
CA VAL A 256 7.26 -3.84 -1.93
C VAL A 256 7.36 -5.20 -1.25
N PHE A 257 6.59 -5.39 -0.19
CA PHE A 257 6.42 -6.68 0.46
C PHE A 257 5.29 -7.46 -0.23
N LEU A 258 5.46 -8.79 -0.27
CA LEU A 258 4.47 -9.72 -0.79
C LEU A 258 4.22 -10.82 0.22
N SER A 259 2.96 -11.02 0.61
CA SER A 259 2.59 -12.15 1.47
C SER A 259 2.48 -13.45 0.68
N ASN A 260 3.05 -14.54 1.24
CA ASN A 260 2.99 -15.90 0.69
C ASN A 260 2.16 -16.77 1.64
N ARG A 261 0.86 -16.83 1.42
CA ARG A 261 -0.12 -17.42 2.37
C ARG A 261 0.17 -18.87 2.72
N VAL A 262 0.56 -19.69 1.75
CA VAL A 262 0.78 -21.13 1.93
C VAL A 262 2.16 -21.41 2.50
N ALA A 263 3.17 -20.68 2.06
CA ALA A 263 4.55 -20.83 2.56
C ALA A 263 4.74 -20.24 3.96
N ALA A 264 3.78 -19.44 4.46
CA ALA A 264 3.89 -18.70 5.72
C ALA A 264 5.16 -17.82 5.76
N THR A 265 5.40 -17.08 4.68
CA THR A 265 6.52 -16.12 4.54
C THR A 265 6.04 -14.81 3.96
N ILE A 266 6.87 -13.77 4.06
CA ILE A 266 6.68 -12.50 3.36
C ILE A 266 7.97 -12.19 2.62
N SER A 267 7.88 -12.01 1.29
CA SER A 267 9.02 -11.68 0.44
C SER A 267 9.17 -10.17 0.30
N LEU A 268 10.41 -9.68 0.33
CA LEU A 268 10.77 -8.30 -0.02
C LEU A 268 11.24 -8.26 -1.48
N LEU A 269 10.56 -7.47 -2.30
CA LEU A 269 10.86 -7.31 -3.72
C LEU A 269 11.33 -5.88 -4.00
N ASN A 270 12.31 -5.75 -4.88
CA ASN A 270 12.76 -4.48 -5.41
C ASN A 270 12.07 -4.22 -6.76
N MET A 271 11.26 -3.17 -6.83
CA MET A 271 10.48 -2.83 -8.03
C MET A 271 11.31 -2.23 -9.17
N GLN A 272 12.55 -1.79 -8.91
CA GLN A 272 13.45 -1.22 -9.92
C GLN A 272 14.26 -2.33 -10.61
N THR A 273 14.82 -3.26 -9.82
CA THR A 273 15.61 -4.37 -10.35
C THR A 273 14.75 -5.59 -10.71
N LEU A 274 13.51 -5.63 -10.23
CA LEU A 274 12.58 -6.76 -10.36
C LEU A 274 13.16 -8.05 -9.77
N GLU A 275 13.83 -7.93 -8.61
CA GLU A 275 14.44 -9.05 -7.90
C GLU A 275 13.86 -9.19 -6.49
N LYS A 276 13.88 -10.40 -5.96
CA LYS A 276 13.63 -10.67 -4.55
C LYS A 276 14.91 -10.42 -3.75
N GLU A 277 14.83 -9.61 -2.70
CA GLU A 277 15.94 -9.24 -1.84
C GLU A 277 15.98 -10.04 -0.52
N GLY A 278 14.86 -10.63 -0.11
CA GLY A 278 14.82 -11.44 1.11
C GLY A 278 13.44 -11.97 1.43
N ASP A 279 13.37 -12.76 2.50
CA ASP A 279 12.15 -13.33 3.04
C ASP A 279 12.09 -13.17 4.56
N ILE A 280 10.92 -12.80 5.08
CA ILE A 280 10.58 -12.93 6.50
C ILE A 280 10.00 -14.34 6.68
N THR A 281 10.62 -15.12 7.54
CA THR A 281 10.28 -16.52 7.78
C THR A 281 9.89 -16.79 9.23
N GLY A 282 9.47 -18.02 9.56
CA GLY A 282 9.07 -18.37 10.91
C GLY A 282 7.75 -17.73 11.36
N LEU A 283 6.90 -17.37 10.39
CA LEU A 283 5.62 -16.72 10.62
C LEU A 283 4.51 -17.74 10.91
N PRO A 284 3.46 -17.36 11.68
CA PRO A 284 2.22 -18.11 11.73
C PRO A 284 1.59 -18.30 10.35
N SER A 285 0.74 -19.33 10.19
CA SER A 285 0.14 -19.68 8.90
C SER A 285 -0.81 -18.61 8.35
N GLY A 286 -0.71 -18.39 7.04
CA GLY A 286 -1.58 -17.51 6.27
C GLY A 286 -1.31 -16.02 6.45
N PRO A 287 -0.05 -15.53 6.30
CA PRO A 287 0.18 -14.09 6.17
C PRO A 287 -0.64 -13.55 5.00
N ASP A 288 -1.37 -12.47 5.25
CA ASP A 288 -2.35 -11.95 4.30
C ASP A 288 -2.16 -10.47 4.05
N ASP A 289 -2.92 -9.63 4.71
CA ASP A 289 -2.82 -8.20 4.56
C ASP A 289 -1.78 -7.57 5.50
N MET A 290 -1.18 -6.49 5.06
CA MET A 290 -0.05 -5.85 5.75
C MET A 290 -0.26 -4.34 5.80
N GLU A 291 0.15 -3.73 6.91
CA GLU A 291 0.23 -2.27 7.06
C GLU A 291 1.56 -1.87 7.72
N ILE A 292 2.13 -0.74 7.32
CA ILE A 292 3.47 -0.30 7.75
C ILE A 292 3.39 1.06 8.42
N THR A 293 4.07 1.20 9.58
CA THR A 293 4.18 2.47 10.30
C THR A 293 4.82 3.56 9.45
N PRO A 294 4.50 4.87 9.70
CA PRO A 294 4.97 5.97 8.84
C PRO A 294 6.49 6.09 8.73
N ASP A 295 7.21 5.59 9.74
CA ASP A 295 8.68 5.57 9.76
C ASP A 295 9.31 4.40 8.97
N GLY A 296 8.48 3.51 8.41
CA GLY A 296 8.91 2.34 7.65
C GLY A 296 9.55 1.23 8.47
N LYS A 297 9.49 1.28 9.81
CA LYS A 297 10.22 0.34 10.67
C LYS A 297 9.41 -0.83 11.18
N THR A 298 8.10 -0.70 11.27
CA THR A 298 7.24 -1.74 11.83
C THR A 298 6.13 -2.11 10.84
N MET A 299 5.97 -3.41 10.59
CA MET A 299 4.87 -3.96 9.81
C MET A 299 3.91 -4.69 10.75
N TRP A 300 2.62 -4.45 10.54
CA TRP A 300 1.54 -5.24 11.12
C TRP A 300 0.97 -6.14 10.02
N VAL A 301 0.81 -7.43 10.30
CA VAL A 301 0.37 -8.43 9.32
C VAL A 301 -0.70 -9.33 9.92
N THR A 302 -1.77 -9.57 9.17
CA THR A 302 -2.79 -10.55 9.54
C THR A 302 -2.33 -11.97 9.19
N PHE A 303 -2.57 -12.91 10.10
CA PHE A 303 -2.35 -14.35 9.89
C PHE A 303 -3.70 -15.06 9.82
N ARG A 304 -4.24 -15.13 8.61
CA ARG A 304 -5.61 -15.54 8.34
C ARG A 304 -5.97 -16.90 8.94
N PHE A 305 -5.05 -17.87 8.81
CA PHE A 305 -5.30 -19.24 9.29
C PHE A 305 -4.93 -19.42 10.76
N ALA A 306 -4.17 -18.51 11.34
CA ALA A 306 -3.73 -18.58 12.74
C ALA A 306 -4.57 -17.73 13.70
N LYS A 307 -5.55 -16.94 13.24
CA LYS A 307 -6.39 -16.03 14.05
C LYS A 307 -5.54 -15.05 14.86
N LYS A 308 -4.53 -14.47 14.24
CA LYS A 308 -3.57 -13.56 14.89
C LYS A 308 -3.24 -12.39 13.98
N VAL A 309 -2.77 -11.33 14.60
CA VAL A 309 -1.98 -10.27 13.96
C VAL A 309 -0.55 -10.40 14.45
N GLY A 310 0.42 -10.24 13.54
CA GLY A 310 1.84 -10.15 13.86
C GLY A 310 2.34 -8.73 13.82
N VAL A 311 3.34 -8.47 14.62
CA VAL A 311 4.15 -7.24 14.59
C VAL A 311 5.56 -7.64 14.18
N ILE A 312 6.04 -7.08 13.09
CA ILE A 312 7.34 -7.40 12.49
C ILE A 312 8.23 -6.16 12.59
N ASP A 313 9.44 -6.33 13.08
CA ASP A 313 10.51 -5.34 12.98
C ASP A 313 11.13 -5.45 11.59
N ILE A 314 10.92 -4.46 10.74
CA ILE A 314 11.37 -4.47 9.34
C ILE A 314 12.89 -4.46 9.23
N PRO A 315 13.66 -3.63 9.97
CA PRO A 315 15.11 -3.64 9.88
C PRO A 315 15.77 -4.99 10.16
N SER A 316 15.23 -5.76 11.10
CA SER A 316 15.74 -7.10 11.40
C SER A 316 15.03 -8.23 10.65
N MET A 317 13.95 -7.92 9.91
CA MET A 317 13.09 -8.90 9.21
C MET A 317 12.54 -9.98 10.16
N LYS A 318 12.18 -9.63 11.40
CA LYS A 318 11.76 -10.59 12.45
C LYS A 318 10.37 -10.29 13.00
N LEU A 319 9.60 -11.33 13.21
CA LEU A 319 8.38 -11.28 14.01
C LEU A 319 8.74 -11.04 15.49
N ILE A 320 8.24 -9.92 16.06
CA ILE A 320 8.54 -9.51 17.44
C ILE A 320 7.35 -9.66 18.39
N ALA A 321 6.14 -9.80 17.88
CA ALA A 321 4.95 -10.08 18.69
C ALA A 321 3.84 -10.72 17.85
N THR A 322 2.92 -11.42 18.55
CA THR A 322 1.62 -11.85 17.97
C THR A 322 0.49 -11.49 18.91
N ILE A 323 -0.65 -11.10 18.35
CA ILE A 323 -1.84 -10.65 19.06
C ILE A 323 -3.01 -11.53 18.62
N PRO A 324 -3.68 -12.26 19.50
CA PRO A 324 -4.90 -13.00 19.16
C PRO A 324 -6.02 -12.04 18.75
N VAL A 325 -6.75 -12.38 17.68
CA VAL A 325 -7.91 -11.63 17.16
C VAL A 325 -9.02 -12.62 16.77
N GLY A 326 -10.09 -12.14 16.13
CA GLY A 326 -11.17 -12.99 15.67
C GLY A 326 -10.79 -13.94 14.53
N LYS A 327 -11.76 -14.68 14.01
CA LYS A 327 -11.56 -15.72 12.98
C LYS A 327 -11.32 -15.13 11.60
N SER A 328 -10.38 -15.72 10.87
CA SER A 328 -10.02 -15.33 9.50
C SER A 328 -9.69 -13.84 9.40
N PRO A 329 -8.72 -13.31 10.19
CA PRO A 329 -8.34 -11.91 10.07
C PRO A 329 -7.82 -11.65 8.65
N HIS A 330 -8.34 -10.59 8.01
CA HIS A 330 -8.00 -10.22 6.65
C HIS A 330 -7.34 -8.84 6.62
N GLY A 331 -8.10 -7.78 6.41
CA GLY A 331 -7.54 -6.42 6.36
C GLY A 331 -6.99 -5.95 7.70
N VAL A 332 -5.88 -5.21 7.67
CA VAL A 332 -5.32 -4.46 8.78
C VAL A 332 -5.09 -3.01 8.38
N PHE A 333 -5.43 -2.08 9.25
CA PHE A 333 -5.33 -0.66 8.97
C PHE A 333 -4.98 0.13 10.24
N PHE A 334 -4.19 1.18 10.08
CA PHE A 334 -4.00 2.26 11.05
C PHE A 334 -3.59 3.56 10.34
N THR A 335 -3.70 4.67 11.04
CA THR A 335 -3.31 5.98 10.51
C THR A 335 -2.63 6.80 11.62
N PRO A 336 -1.52 7.53 11.32
CA PRO A 336 -0.83 7.57 10.02
C PRO A 336 -0.09 6.27 9.68
N ARG A 337 0.29 6.12 8.41
CA ARG A 337 0.96 4.94 7.87
C ARG A 337 1.97 5.31 6.78
N ALA A 338 2.86 4.39 6.42
CA ALA A 338 3.79 4.57 5.32
C ALA A 338 3.04 4.84 3.99
N ALA A 339 3.63 5.63 3.12
CA ALA A 339 3.05 5.94 1.82
C ALA A 339 2.74 4.69 1.00
N TRP A 340 1.73 4.78 0.14
CA TRP A 340 1.33 3.73 -0.79
C TRP A 340 1.93 3.92 -2.20
N GLU A 341 2.85 4.87 -2.34
CA GLU A 341 3.51 5.21 -3.61
C GLU A 341 4.99 4.83 -3.63
#